data_52007a752cae7b0fbc593e4caf28bb0a
#
_entry.id   52007a752cae7b0fbc593e4caf28bb0a
#
_cell.length_a   1.000
_cell.length_b   1.000
_cell.length_c   1.000
_cell.angle_alpha   90.00
_cell.angle_beta   90.00
_cell.angle_gamma   90.00
#
_symmetry.space_group_name_H-M   'P 1'
#
loop_
_entity.id
_entity.type
_entity.pdbx_description
1 polymer ?
#
loop_
_entity_poly.entity_id
_entity_poly.type
_entity_poly.pdbx_seq_one_letter_code
_entity_poly.pdbx_strand_id
1 'polypeptide(L)'
;RTPRRASGRRAMSDGRVELGAGGELRLAGVLDYQSGPALRRQGQALIRQAKGTRISVDCSAVERSSSVGLSLLLAFTRDAQKQGDELVVTGLPGDMRELARVSGLLDVFSFESETEGAV
;
A
#
# COMPACT_ATOMS: atom_id res chain seq x y z
N ARG A 1 -29.93 3.46 -11.12
CA ARG A 1 -29.60 3.23 -10.85
C ARG A 1 -28.82 2.71 -10.64
N THR A 2 -28.67 2.56 -10.58
CA THR A 2 -28.09 2.08 -10.27
C THR A 2 -27.42 1.39 -9.99
N PRO A 3 -27.37 1.05 -9.84
CA PRO A 3 -26.77 0.38 -9.44
C PRO A 3 -25.90 -0.34 -9.48
N ARG A 4 -25.79 -0.35 -9.67
CA ARG A 4 -25.15 -0.94 -9.64
C ARG A 4 -24.52 -1.32 -9.08
N ARG A 5 -24.58 -1.16 -8.90
CA ARG A 5 -24.17 -1.43 -8.29
C ARG A 5 -24.02 -2.03 -7.62
N ALA A 6 -24.32 -2.17 -7.63
CA ALA A 6 -24.32 -2.71 -6.99
C ALA A 6 -24.01 -3.34 -6.52
N SER A 7 -24.03 -3.44 -6.59
CA SER A 7 -23.85 -4.03 -6.15
C SER A 7 -23.44 -4.54 -5.47
N GLY A 8 -23.25 -4.44 -5.32
CA GLY A 8 -22.95 -4.78 -4.61
C GLY A 8 -22.72 -5.73 -4.08
N ARG A 9 -22.77 -6.22 -4.08
CA ARG A 9 -22.53 -7.11 -3.67
C ARG A 9 -21.40 -7.63 -3.52
N ARG A 10 -20.72 -7.57 -3.74
CA ARG A 10 -19.72 -8.22 -3.55
C ARG A 10 -19.07 -8.02 -2.33
N ALA A 11 -18.44 -9.01 -1.77
CA ALA A 11 -17.88 -8.93 -0.48
C ALA A 11 -16.55 -8.20 -0.47
N MET A 12 -15.81 -8.25 -1.54
CA MET A 12 -14.51 -7.61 -1.62
C MET A 12 -14.51 -6.52 -2.64
N SER A 13 -13.72 -5.49 -2.39
CA SER A 13 -13.64 -4.40 -3.34
C SER A 13 -12.36 -4.51 -4.15
N ASP A 14 -12.38 -3.92 -5.33
CA ASP A 14 -11.21 -3.87 -6.18
C ASP A 14 -10.09 -3.12 -5.49
N GLY A 15 -8.88 -3.47 -5.82
CA GLY A 15 -7.72 -2.77 -5.29
C GLY A 15 -7.72 -1.32 -5.72
N ARG A 16 -7.30 -0.45 -4.82
CA ARG A 16 -7.19 0.97 -5.13
C ARG A 16 -6.15 1.62 -4.25
N VAL A 17 -5.60 2.72 -4.73
CA VAL A 17 -4.70 3.53 -3.95
C VAL A 17 -5.21 4.96 -4.03
N GLU A 18 -5.28 5.63 -2.91
CA GLU A 18 -5.84 6.97 -2.81
C GLU A 18 -4.99 7.82 -1.91
N LEU A 19 -5.13 9.12 -2.04
CA LEU A 19 -4.48 10.05 -1.14
C LEU A 19 -5.44 10.31 0.01
N GLY A 20 -5.00 10.07 1.22
CA GLY A 20 -5.83 10.27 2.40
C GLY A 20 -5.80 11.72 2.85
N ALA A 21 -6.65 12.02 3.82
CA ALA A 21 -6.81 13.38 4.32
C ALA A 21 -5.54 13.95 4.93
N GLY A 22 -4.71 13.10 5.50
CA GLY A 22 -3.46 13.55 6.10
C GLY A 22 -2.27 13.52 5.17
N GLY A 23 -2.50 13.28 3.89
CA GLY A 23 -1.41 13.21 2.93
C GLY A 23 -0.82 11.82 2.77
N GLU A 24 -1.33 10.85 3.50
CA GLU A 24 -0.84 9.49 3.37
C GLU A 24 -1.44 8.82 2.15
N LEU A 25 -0.73 7.85 1.60
CA LEU A 25 -1.32 7.00 0.57
C LEU A 25 -2.11 5.92 1.28
N ARG A 26 -3.29 5.62 0.78
CA ARG A 26 -4.10 4.57 1.36
C ARG A 26 -4.30 3.48 0.32
N LEU A 27 -3.80 2.29 0.63
CA LEU A 27 -3.92 1.14 -0.23
C LEU A 27 -5.06 0.30 0.30
N ALA A 28 -5.97 -0.11 -0.55
CA ALA A 28 -7.19 -0.75 -0.09
C ALA A 28 -7.67 -1.81 -1.07
N GLY A 29 -8.52 -2.69 -0.59
CA GLY A 29 -9.18 -3.70 -1.41
C GLY A 29 -8.32 -4.92 -1.67
N VAL A 30 -8.54 -5.55 -2.79
CA VAL A 30 -7.84 -6.78 -3.15
C VAL A 30 -6.66 -6.42 -4.06
N LEU A 31 -5.47 -6.85 -3.64
CA LEU A 31 -4.25 -6.58 -4.40
C LEU A 31 -3.80 -7.86 -5.08
N ASP A 32 -3.91 -7.89 -6.39
CA ASP A 32 -3.53 -9.06 -7.16
C ASP A 32 -2.93 -8.61 -8.49
N TYR A 33 -2.58 -9.57 -9.33
CA TYR A 33 -1.91 -9.21 -10.57
C TYR A 33 -2.84 -8.52 -11.57
N GLN A 34 -4.15 -8.58 -11.35
CA GLN A 34 -5.07 -7.84 -12.21
C GLN A 34 -5.08 -6.37 -11.86
N SER A 35 -5.04 -6.05 -10.56
CA SER A 35 -5.05 -4.66 -10.13
C SER A 35 -3.66 -4.05 -10.10
N GLY A 36 -2.62 -4.88 -10.01
CA GLY A 36 -1.26 -4.42 -9.78
C GLY A 36 -0.78 -3.33 -10.73
N PRO A 37 -0.86 -3.53 -12.05
CA PRO A 37 -0.31 -2.52 -12.98
C PRO A 37 -0.95 -1.14 -12.83
N ALA A 38 -2.25 -1.07 -12.65
CA ALA A 38 -2.91 0.21 -12.49
C ALA A 38 -2.52 0.85 -11.15
N LEU A 39 -2.45 0.04 -10.09
CA LEU A 39 -2.06 0.55 -8.79
C LEU A 39 -0.62 1.04 -8.81
N ARG A 40 0.25 0.36 -9.52
CA ARG A 40 1.63 0.78 -9.66
C ARG A 40 1.74 2.17 -10.25
N ARG A 41 0.98 2.42 -11.31
CA ARG A 41 0.99 3.72 -11.97
C ARG A 41 0.37 4.80 -11.09
N GLN A 42 -0.76 4.49 -10.48
CA GLN A 42 -1.47 5.46 -9.65
C GLN A 42 -0.64 5.83 -8.43
N GLY A 43 -0.06 4.83 -7.77
CA GLY A 43 0.76 5.08 -6.60
C GLY A 43 2.00 5.87 -6.94
N GLN A 44 2.63 5.57 -8.07
CA GLN A 44 3.80 6.30 -8.49
C GLN A 44 3.49 7.79 -8.69
N ALA A 45 2.34 8.07 -9.29
CA ALA A 45 1.95 9.46 -9.50
C ALA A 45 1.71 10.17 -8.16
N LEU A 46 1.09 9.49 -7.22
CA LEU A 46 0.85 10.08 -5.90
C LEU A 46 2.15 10.31 -5.14
N ILE A 47 3.10 9.40 -5.26
CA ILE A 47 4.39 9.55 -4.62
C ILE A 47 5.13 10.75 -5.17
N ARG A 48 5.04 10.97 -6.48
CA ARG A 48 5.66 12.15 -7.07
C ARG A 48 5.05 13.43 -6.53
N GLN A 49 3.75 13.44 -6.30
CA GLN A 49 3.10 14.62 -5.76
C GLN A 49 3.51 14.87 -4.31
N ALA A 50 3.89 13.83 -3.60
CA ALA A 50 4.28 13.95 -2.22
C ALA A 50 5.76 14.26 -2.04
N LYS A 51 6.45 14.51 -3.13
CA LYS A 51 7.89 14.75 -3.10
C LYS A 51 8.27 15.77 -2.04
N GLY A 52 9.34 15.49 -1.36
CA GLY A 52 9.85 16.41 -0.34
C GLY A 52 9.33 16.09 1.05
N THR A 53 8.58 15.02 1.21
CA THR A 53 8.06 14.65 2.50
C THR A 53 8.34 13.19 2.79
N ARG A 54 8.10 12.82 4.02
CA ARG A 54 8.10 11.43 4.40
C ARG A 54 6.73 10.89 4.00
N ILE A 55 6.73 9.82 3.25
CA ILE A 55 5.50 9.31 2.66
C ILE A 55 5.02 8.10 3.44
N SER A 56 3.81 8.15 3.96
CA SER A 56 3.21 7.01 4.65
C SER A 56 2.27 6.28 3.71
N VAL A 57 2.31 4.95 3.75
CA VAL A 57 1.36 4.13 3.01
C VAL A 57 0.57 3.32 4.03
N ASP A 58 -0.71 3.59 4.12
CA ASP A 58 -1.60 2.92 5.06
C ASP A 58 -2.21 1.70 4.36
N CYS A 59 -1.92 0.52 4.87
CA CYS A 59 -2.40 -0.72 4.29
C CYS A 59 -3.55 -1.33 5.09
N SER A 60 -4.08 -0.62 6.07
CA SER A 60 -5.09 -1.19 6.95
C SER A 60 -6.40 -1.53 6.24
N ALA A 61 -6.64 -0.94 5.08
CA ALA A 61 -7.85 -1.23 4.30
C ALA A 61 -7.64 -2.30 3.23
N VAL A 62 -6.49 -2.93 3.18
CA VAL A 62 -6.25 -4.03 2.26
C VAL A 62 -7.04 -5.22 2.75
N GLU A 63 -7.89 -5.77 1.88
CA GLU A 63 -8.75 -6.88 2.25
C GLU A 63 -8.09 -8.22 2.00
N ARG A 64 -7.33 -8.31 0.92
CA ARG A 64 -6.63 -9.53 0.56
C ARG A 64 -5.50 -9.17 -0.37
N SER A 65 -4.40 -9.86 -0.26
CA SER A 65 -3.25 -9.56 -1.12
C SER A 65 -2.51 -10.83 -1.46
N SER A 66 -2.12 -10.93 -2.73
CA SER A 66 -1.12 -11.90 -3.16
C SER A 66 0.25 -11.24 -2.96
N SER A 67 1.29 -11.93 -3.42
CA SER A 67 2.63 -11.35 -3.37
C SER A 67 2.74 -10.08 -4.21
N VAL A 68 1.78 -9.82 -5.07
CA VAL A 68 1.74 -8.58 -5.84
C VAL A 68 1.68 -7.37 -4.91
N GLY A 69 0.97 -7.50 -3.76
CA GLY A 69 0.91 -6.41 -2.81
C GLY A 69 2.27 -6.03 -2.29
N LEU A 70 3.10 -7.01 -1.98
CA LEU A 70 4.47 -6.73 -1.53
C LEU A 70 5.30 -6.13 -2.64
N SER A 71 5.12 -6.60 -3.88
CA SER A 71 5.82 -6.03 -5.01
C SER A 71 5.45 -4.57 -5.22
N LEU A 72 4.17 -4.23 -5.01
CA LEU A 72 3.74 -2.84 -5.10
C LEU A 72 4.42 -1.99 -4.03
N LEU A 73 4.46 -2.48 -2.80
CA LEU A 73 5.10 -1.74 -1.72
C LEU A 73 6.58 -1.55 -1.99
N LEU A 74 7.22 -2.58 -2.53
CA LEU A 74 8.64 -2.48 -2.87
C LEU A 74 8.85 -1.44 -3.95
N ALA A 75 8.00 -1.44 -4.98
CA ALA A 75 8.13 -0.47 -6.06
C ALA A 75 7.89 0.95 -5.54
N PHE A 76 6.91 1.12 -4.68
CA PHE A 76 6.63 2.44 -4.10
C PHE A 76 7.79 2.91 -3.23
N THR A 77 8.41 2.00 -2.48
CA THR A 77 9.58 2.33 -1.69
C THR A 77 10.71 2.83 -2.58
N ARG A 78 10.93 2.15 -3.69
CA ARG A 78 11.97 2.57 -4.62
C ARG A 78 11.65 3.91 -5.27
N ASP A 79 10.38 4.14 -5.60
CA ASP A 79 9.99 5.42 -6.19
C ASP A 79 10.25 6.56 -5.21
N ALA A 80 9.93 6.36 -3.95
CA ALA A 80 10.18 7.39 -2.95
C ALA A 80 11.67 7.63 -2.79
N GLN A 81 12.46 6.57 -2.74
CA GLN A 81 13.90 6.72 -2.57
C GLN A 81 14.54 7.45 -3.74
N LYS A 82 14.04 7.24 -4.95
CA LYS A 82 14.59 7.91 -6.12
C LYS A 82 14.41 9.41 -6.03
N GLN A 83 13.42 9.88 -5.32
CA GLN A 83 13.22 11.32 -5.20
C GLN A 83 13.68 11.85 -3.84
N GLY A 84 14.42 11.02 -3.08
CA GLY A 84 15.00 11.46 -1.83
C GLY A 84 14.09 11.37 -0.64
N ASP A 85 12.96 10.69 -0.76
CA ASP A 85 12.01 10.58 0.32
C ASP A 85 12.05 9.20 0.95
N GLU A 86 11.48 9.09 2.13
CA GLU A 86 11.35 7.81 2.82
C GLU A 86 9.90 7.37 2.77
N LEU A 87 9.66 6.12 2.43
CA LEU A 87 8.31 5.58 2.44
C LEU A 87 8.15 4.69 3.67
N VAL A 88 7.11 4.93 4.43
CA VAL A 88 6.85 4.21 5.67
C VAL A 88 5.54 3.47 5.53
N VAL A 89 5.53 2.19 5.88
CA VAL A 89 4.33 1.34 5.77
C VAL A 89 3.64 1.29 7.12
N THR A 90 2.34 1.52 7.11
CA THR A 90 1.54 1.42 8.33
C THR A 90 0.38 0.47 8.10
N GLY A 91 -0.10 -0.13 9.16
CA GLY A 91 -1.30 -0.94 9.10
C GLY A 91 -1.20 -2.21 8.26
N LEU A 92 -0.01 -2.74 8.09
CA LEU A 92 0.17 -3.92 7.24
C LEU A 92 -0.59 -5.10 7.81
N PRO A 93 -1.49 -5.71 7.01
CA PRO A 93 -2.22 -6.88 7.51
C PRO A 93 -1.29 -8.02 7.87
N GLY A 94 -1.71 -8.85 8.81
CA GLY A 94 -0.89 -9.94 9.28
C GLY A 94 -0.45 -10.89 8.18
N ASP A 95 -1.34 -11.17 7.23
CA ASP A 95 -1.00 -12.05 6.11
C ASP A 95 0.13 -11.49 5.29
N MET A 96 0.10 -10.19 5.01
CA MET A 96 1.14 -9.56 4.22
C MET A 96 2.44 -9.49 5.00
N ARG A 97 2.33 -9.23 6.28
CA ARG A 97 3.53 -9.17 7.14
C ARG A 97 4.21 -10.54 7.18
N GLU A 98 3.41 -11.59 7.31
CA GLU A 98 3.97 -12.93 7.35
C GLU A 98 4.61 -13.29 6.00
N LEU A 99 3.96 -12.93 4.91
CA LEU A 99 4.52 -13.18 3.59
C LEU A 99 5.83 -12.41 3.41
N ALA A 100 5.88 -11.18 3.88
CA ALA A 100 7.10 -10.39 3.80
C ALA A 100 8.21 -11.03 4.62
N ARG A 101 7.86 -11.57 5.79
CA ARG A 101 8.84 -12.20 6.66
C ARG A 101 9.48 -13.41 5.97
N VAL A 102 8.64 -14.29 5.41
CA VAL A 102 9.19 -15.51 4.79
C VAL A 102 9.92 -15.21 3.50
N SER A 103 9.62 -14.08 2.88
CA SER A 103 10.30 -13.68 1.64
C SER A 103 11.55 -12.87 1.90
N GLY A 104 11.87 -12.59 3.17
CA GLY A 104 13.04 -11.80 3.50
C GLY A 104 12.90 -10.33 3.22
N LEU A 105 11.67 -9.83 3.14
CA LEU A 105 11.44 -8.44 2.77
C LEU A 105 11.15 -7.51 3.94
N LEU A 106 10.99 -8.04 5.15
CA LEU A 106 10.67 -7.17 6.28
C LEU A 106 11.70 -6.08 6.48
N ASP A 107 12.98 -6.40 6.25
CA ASP A 107 14.02 -5.42 6.48
C ASP A 107 14.11 -4.38 5.38
N VAL A 108 13.45 -4.63 4.24
CA VAL A 108 13.46 -3.69 3.13
C VAL A 108 12.50 -2.54 3.38
N PHE A 109 11.41 -2.82 4.11
CA PHE A 109 10.39 -1.81 4.34
C PHE A 109 10.65 -1.07 5.64
N SER A 110 10.31 0.21 5.66
CA SER A 110 10.32 0.99 6.89
C SER A 110 8.90 0.96 7.44
N PHE A 111 8.75 0.60 8.69
CA PHE A 111 7.44 0.56 9.32
C PHE A 111 7.28 1.70 10.29
N GLU A 112 6.02 2.06 10.53
CA GLU A 112 5.73 3.08 11.50
C GLU A 112 6.31 2.66 12.82
N SER A 113 6.72 3.64 13.55
CA SER A 113 7.52 3.29 14.67
C SER A 113 6.79 2.84 15.83
N GLU A 114 5.64 2.32 15.66
CA GLU A 114 5.09 1.67 16.75
C GLU A 114 6.09 0.74 17.27
N THR A 115 7.01 0.45 16.43
CA THR A 115 7.97 -0.39 16.95
C THR A 115 8.62 0.21 18.08
N GLU A 116 8.80 1.43 18.06
CA GLU A 116 9.46 1.90 19.09
C GLU A 116 8.65 1.94 20.13
N GLY A 117 7.48 1.97 19.81
CA GLY A 117 6.66 1.90 20.87
C GLY A 117 7.05 0.79 21.68
N ALA A 118 7.56 -0.09 21.08
CA ALA A 118 7.86 -1.17 21.86
C ALA A 118 8.95 -0.94 22.73
N VAL A 119 9.54 -0.10 22.63
CA VAL A 119 10.58 0.03 23.44
C VAL A 119 10.52 0.09 24.60
#